data_01b2c81b8dc36fb557d78936ce9bb355
#
_entry.id   01b2c81b8dc36fb557d78936ce9bb355
#
_cell.length_a   1.000
_cell.length_b   1.000
_cell.length_c   1.000
_cell.angle_alpha   90.00
_cell.angle_beta   90.00
_cell.angle_gamma   90.00
#
_symmetry.space_group_name_H-M   'P 1'
#
loop_
_entity.id
_entity.type
_entity.pdbx_description
1 polymer ?
#
loop_
_entity_poly.entity_id
_entity_poly.type
_entity_poly.pdbx_seq_one_letter_code
_entity_poly.pdbx_strand_id
1 'polypeptide(L)'
;LDIPTFQISVFITTEDESRIFQTLNALDKKRFQNEFKAQIIDLIEPETFHLNLKTETPEETIEYMCDHLKNLGYSDDAFKKSVLQREKMASTSFVYSFAVPHSLNVASFRSSISVAFLEKPIKWGEFEVKMVMLLAINEVYKDTLVMFFDWLSSMINNANHFVALLESQSYEEFISKIIE
;
A
#
# COMPACT_ATOMS: atom_id res chain seq x y z
N LEU A 1 16.83 -13.41 17.79
CA LEU A 1 16.70 -14.02 16.45
C LEU A 1 16.73 -15.53 16.64
N ASP A 2 15.56 -16.18 16.59
CA ASP A 2 15.50 -17.66 16.56
C ASP A 2 15.98 -18.10 15.18
N ILE A 3 17.23 -18.53 15.13
CA ILE A 3 17.79 -19.19 13.94
C ILE A 3 17.29 -20.63 13.98
N PRO A 4 16.50 -21.07 12.99
CA PRO A 4 16.06 -22.45 12.96
C PRO A 4 17.25 -23.38 12.83
N THR A 5 17.40 -24.28 13.78
CA THR A 5 18.45 -25.31 13.78
C THR A 5 17.92 -26.56 13.09
N PHE A 6 18.59 -26.99 12.04
CA PHE A 6 18.28 -28.26 11.37
C PHE A 6 19.22 -29.34 11.91
N GLN A 7 18.68 -30.45 12.40
CA GLN A 7 19.48 -31.67 12.58
C GLN A 7 19.61 -32.34 11.22
N ILE A 8 20.81 -32.28 10.66
CA ILE A 8 21.13 -32.98 9.42
C ILE A 8 21.73 -34.33 9.78
N SER A 9 21.10 -35.42 9.37
CA SER A 9 21.71 -36.78 9.46
C SER A 9 22.81 -36.94 8.41
N VAL A 10 23.74 -37.84 8.62
CA VAL A 10 24.87 -38.10 7.68
C VAL A 10 24.39 -38.58 6.30
N PHE A 11 23.12 -38.95 6.15
CA PHE A 11 22.47 -39.29 4.90
C PHE A 11 21.27 -38.38 4.69
N ILE A 12 21.46 -37.35 3.84
CA ILE A 12 20.36 -36.49 3.41
C ILE A 12 19.62 -37.22 2.29
N THR A 13 18.33 -37.45 2.49
CA THR A 13 17.47 -37.96 1.43
C THR A 13 16.97 -36.85 0.54
N THR A 14 16.53 -37.13 -0.69
CA THR A 14 15.89 -36.17 -1.60
C THR A 14 14.65 -35.52 -0.97
N GLU A 15 13.98 -36.20 -0.07
CA GLU A 15 12.82 -35.72 0.69
C GLU A 15 13.25 -34.69 1.76
N ASP A 16 14.39 -34.92 2.43
CA ASP A 16 14.98 -33.95 3.38
C ASP A 16 15.46 -32.71 2.69
N GLU A 17 16.12 -32.82 1.53
CA GLU A 17 16.54 -31.67 0.70
C GLU A 17 15.34 -30.83 0.27
N SER A 18 14.27 -31.46 -0.22
CA SER A 18 13.03 -30.79 -0.62
C SER A 18 12.39 -30.05 0.54
N ARG A 19 12.34 -30.67 1.73
CA ARG A 19 11.77 -30.07 2.95
C ARG A 19 12.60 -28.90 3.45
N ILE A 20 13.93 -28.99 3.44
CA ILE A 20 14.84 -27.91 3.80
C ILE A 20 14.64 -26.74 2.85
N PHE A 21 14.61 -27.00 1.54
CA PHE A 21 14.42 -25.96 0.51
C PHE A 21 13.07 -25.24 0.66
N GLN A 22 11.98 -25.97 0.89
CA GLN A 22 10.67 -25.38 1.16
C GLN A 22 10.65 -24.52 2.42
N THR A 23 11.33 -24.97 3.49
CA THR A 23 11.41 -24.23 4.75
C THR A 23 12.22 -22.95 4.58
N LEU A 24 13.37 -22.99 3.89
CA LEU A 24 14.18 -21.81 3.59
C LEU A 24 13.42 -20.81 2.74
N ASN A 25 12.75 -21.25 1.69
CA ASN A 25 11.92 -20.37 0.85
C ASN A 25 10.78 -19.73 1.66
N ALA A 26 10.15 -20.45 2.57
CA ALA A 26 9.09 -19.91 3.43
C ALA A 26 9.63 -18.85 4.41
N LEU A 27 10.83 -19.08 4.97
CA LEU A 27 11.52 -18.15 5.87
C LEU A 27 11.95 -16.87 5.12
N ASP A 28 12.52 -17.02 3.93
CA ASP A 28 12.91 -15.87 3.09
C ASP A 28 11.69 -15.06 2.68
N LYS A 29 10.60 -15.72 2.29
CA LYS A 29 9.34 -15.04 1.96
C LYS A 29 8.77 -14.28 3.15
N LYS A 30 8.77 -14.88 4.35
CA LYS A 30 8.27 -14.24 5.58
C LYS A 30 9.16 -13.05 5.99
N ARG A 31 10.49 -13.21 5.91
CA ARG A 31 11.44 -12.12 6.16
C ARG A 31 11.22 -10.96 5.20
N PHE A 32 11.12 -11.23 3.91
CA PHE A 32 10.84 -10.24 2.88
C PHE A 32 9.52 -9.51 3.13
N GLN A 33 8.45 -10.24 3.46
CA GLN A 33 7.15 -9.64 3.79
C GLN A 33 7.22 -8.72 5.01
N ASN A 34 7.97 -9.08 6.05
CA ASN A 34 8.13 -8.26 7.25
C ASN A 34 8.96 -7.00 6.98
N GLU A 35 10.06 -7.12 6.24
CA GLU A 35 10.89 -5.98 5.83
C GLU A 35 10.09 -5.00 4.96
N PHE A 36 9.27 -5.52 4.07
CA PHE A 36 8.42 -4.71 3.20
C PHE A 36 7.26 -4.06 3.96
N LYS A 37 6.59 -4.77 4.86
CA LYS A 37 5.57 -4.17 5.74
C LYS A 37 6.16 -2.98 6.50
N ALA A 38 7.35 -3.10 7.06
CA ALA A 38 8.03 -2.00 7.73
C ALA A 38 8.25 -0.81 6.79
N GLN A 39 8.70 -1.03 5.56
CA GLN A 39 8.89 0.04 4.57
C GLN A 39 7.57 0.73 4.19
N ILE A 40 6.47 -0.02 4.01
CA ILE A 40 5.15 0.57 3.73
C ILE A 40 4.68 1.44 4.90
N ILE A 41 4.85 0.96 6.13
CA ILE A 41 4.46 1.71 7.34
C ILE A 41 5.22 3.02 7.43
N ASP A 42 6.53 3.01 7.16
CA ASP A 42 7.37 4.21 7.18
C ASP A 42 6.97 5.25 6.11
N LEU A 43 6.27 4.84 5.05
CA LEU A 43 5.75 5.73 4.02
C LEU A 43 4.38 6.33 4.36
N ILE A 44 3.69 5.81 5.37
CA ILE A 44 2.39 6.31 5.83
C ILE A 44 2.62 7.16 7.08
N GLU A 45 2.56 8.47 6.91
CA GLU A 45 2.84 9.42 7.99
C GLU A 45 1.53 10.01 8.55
N PRO A 46 1.48 10.39 9.86
CA PRO A 46 0.29 11.02 10.43
C PRO A 46 -0.15 12.26 9.66
N GLU A 47 0.81 13.06 9.15
CA GLU A 47 0.52 14.27 8.38
C GLU A 47 -0.16 13.99 7.04
N THR A 48 0.01 12.78 6.48
CA THR A 48 -0.60 12.39 5.20
C THR A 48 -1.78 11.45 5.38
N PHE A 49 -2.32 11.35 6.60
CA PHE A 49 -3.46 10.52 6.96
C PHE A 49 -4.70 11.38 7.25
N HIS A 50 -5.76 11.17 6.48
CA HIS A 50 -6.98 11.99 6.51
C HIS A 50 -8.20 11.14 6.90
N LEU A 51 -8.92 11.56 7.92
CA LEU A 51 -10.20 10.98 8.32
C LEU A 51 -11.35 11.89 7.94
N ASN A 52 -12.47 11.27 7.55
CA ASN A 52 -13.71 11.97 7.23
C ASN A 52 -13.55 13.06 6.15
N LEU A 53 -12.72 12.78 5.14
CA LEU A 53 -12.51 13.70 4.03
C LEU A 53 -13.82 13.88 3.26
N LYS A 54 -14.20 15.15 3.05
CA LYS A 54 -15.43 15.55 2.35
C LYS A 54 -15.09 15.89 0.91
N THR A 55 -15.28 14.95 0.04
CA THR A 55 -15.19 15.11 -1.41
C THR A 55 -16.32 14.32 -2.08
N GLU A 56 -16.73 14.74 -3.26
CA GLU A 56 -17.86 14.15 -3.99
C GLU A 56 -17.42 13.39 -5.24
N THR A 57 -16.20 13.66 -5.72
CA THR A 57 -15.66 13.06 -6.94
C THR A 57 -14.23 12.53 -6.76
N PRO A 58 -13.81 11.56 -7.60
CA PRO A 58 -12.43 11.10 -7.66
C PRO A 58 -11.43 12.23 -7.88
N GLU A 59 -11.74 13.14 -8.80
CA GLU A 59 -10.91 14.29 -9.15
C GLU A 59 -10.68 15.18 -7.94
N GLU A 60 -11.74 15.58 -7.23
CA GLU A 60 -11.64 16.41 -6.02
C GLU A 60 -10.79 15.73 -4.94
N THR A 61 -10.95 14.42 -4.77
CA THR A 61 -10.18 13.65 -3.79
C THR A 61 -8.70 13.66 -4.14
N ILE A 62 -8.37 13.37 -5.41
CA ILE A 62 -6.98 13.36 -5.89
C ILE A 62 -6.37 14.77 -5.79
N GLU A 63 -7.10 15.81 -6.20
CA GLU A 63 -6.63 17.18 -6.12
C GLU A 63 -6.32 17.59 -4.68
N TYR A 64 -7.24 17.31 -3.75
CA TYR A 64 -7.03 17.58 -2.32
C TYR A 64 -5.76 16.91 -1.79
N MET A 65 -5.62 15.60 -2.03
CA MET A 65 -4.49 14.82 -1.52
C MET A 65 -3.16 15.27 -2.15
N CYS A 66 -3.14 15.55 -3.46
CA CYS A 66 -1.95 16.04 -4.14
C CYS A 66 -1.57 17.45 -3.69
N ASP A 67 -2.53 18.36 -3.48
CA ASP A 67 -2.28 19.71 -2.98
C ASP A 67 -1.76 19.68 -1.54
N HIS A 68 -2.24 18.75 -0.74
CA HIS A 68 -1.69 18.53 0.61
C HIS A 68 -0.21 18.08 0.55
N LEU A 69 0.13 17.08 -0.28
CA LEU A 69 1.52 16.64 -0.47
C LEU A 69 2.40 17.76 -1.03
N LYS A 70 1.88 18.61 -1.93
CA LYS A 70 2.58 19.77 -2.44
C LYS A 70 2.87 20.79 -1.33
N ASN A 71 1.91 21.07 -0.47
CA ASN A 71 2.08 21.98 0.67
C ASN A 71 3.11 21.48 1.68
N LEU A 72 3.26 20.15 1.83
CA LEU A 72 4.33 19.53 2.60
C LEU A 72 5.70 19.52 1.88
N GLY A 73 5.75 19.94 0.61
CA GLY A 73 6.96 19.90 -0.20
C GLY A 73 7.34 18.50 -0.72
N TYR A 74 6.41 17.56 -0.72
CA TYR A 74 6.65 16.17 -1.14
C TYR A 74 6.46 15.98 -2.66
N SER A 75 5.69 16.85 -3.29
CA SER A 75 5.40 16.80 -4.72
C SER A 75 5.16 18.21 -5.31
N ASP A 76 4.77 18.28 -6.58
CA ASP A 76 4.45 19.51 -7.30
C ASP A 76 3.20 19.37 -8.19
N ASP A 77 2.89 20.42 -8.96
CA ASP A 77 1.76 20.42 -9.89
C ASP A 77 1.94 19.45 -11.06
N ALA A 78 3.18 19.13 -11.44
CA ALA A 78 3.44 18.14 -12.49
C ALA A 78 3.06 16.73 -12.01
N PHE A 79 3.37 16.38 -10.75
CA PHE A 79 2.94 15.14 -10.13
C PHE A 79 1.40 15.05 -10.09
N LYS A 80 0.70 16.08 -9.56
CA LYS A 80 -0.77 16.14 -9.52
C LYS A 80 -1.39 15.92 -10.91
N LYS A 81 -0.90 16.63 -11.90
CA LYS A 81 -1.36 16.51 -13.28
C LYS A 81 -1.19 15.08 -13.82
N SER A 82 -0.06 14.44 -13.50
CA SER A 82 0.22 13.05 -13.91
C SER A 82 -0.72 12.05 -13.25
N VAL A 83 -1.03 12.21 -11.95
CA VAL A 83 -2.00 11.35 -11.23
C VAL A 83 -3.39 11.49 -11.85
N LEU A 84 -3.88 12.72 -12.06
CA LEU A 84 -5.18 12.99 -12.69
C LEU A 84 -5.25 12.42 -14.12
N GLN A 85 -4.16 12.53 -14.87
CA GLN A 85 -4.09 11.96 -16.22
C GLN A 85 -4.14 10.43 -16.18
N ARG A 86 -3.44 9.79 -15.22
CA ARG A 86 -3.45 8.35 -15.02
C ARG A 86 -4.85 7.85 -14.67
N GLU A 87 -5.55 8.52 -13.77
CA GLU A 87 -6.91 8.17 -13.36
C GLU A 87 -7.91 8.23 -14.53
N LYS A 88 -7.79 9.25 -15.40
CA LYS A 88 -8.63 9.40 -16.61
C LYS A 88 -8.43 8.29 -17.64
N MET A 89 -7.28 7.64 -17.69
CA MET A 89 -7.02 6.53 -18.62
C MET A 89 -7.75 5.27 -18.21
N ALA A 90 -7.76 4.97 -16.92
CA ALA A 90 -8.45 3.83 -16.32
C ALA A 90 -8.57 4.08 -14.81
N SER A 91 -9.76 3.81 -14.27
CA SER A 91 -10.02 3.93 -12.84
C SER A 91 -9.02 3.10 -12.02
N THR A 92 -8.53 3.69 -10.93
CA THR A 92 -7.67 3.00 -9.96
C THR A 92 -8.44 2.42 -8.77
N SER A 93 -9.77 2.36 -8.87
CA SER A 93 -10.62 1.75 -7.85
C SER A 93 -10.61 0.23 -7.94
N PHE A 94 -10.78 -0.41 -6.81
CA PHE A 94 -10.83 -1.86 -6.65
C PHE A 94 -12.07 -2.30 -5.89
N VAL A 95 -12.40 -3.58 -6.00
CA VAL A 95 -13.33 -4.26 -5.11
C VAL A 95 -12.93 -4.03 -3.64
N TYR A 96 -13.88 -4.10 -2.70
CA TYR A 96 -13.70 -3.75 -1.29
C TYR A 96 -13.55 -2.27 -0.98
N SER A 97 -14.08 -1.39 -1.83
CA SER A 97 -14.31 0.03 -1.49
C SER A 97 -13.04 0.88 -1.31
N PHE A 98 -12.01 0.62 -2.11
CA PHE A 98 -10.80 1.43 -2.08
C PHE A 98 -10.28 1.80 -3.48
N ALA A 99 -9.43 2.84 -3.54
CA ALA A 99 -8.72 3.26 -4.74
C ALA A 99 -7.25 3.54 -4.45
N VAL A 100 -6.39 3.35 -5.48
CA VAL A 100 -4.94 3.54 -5.40
C VAL A 100 -4.46 4.48 -6.52
N PRO A 101 -4.79 5.79 -6.45
CA PRO A 101 -4.27 6.76 -7.41
C PRO A 101 -2.74 6.84 -7.34
N HIS A 102 -2.09 6.96 -8.49
CA HIS A 102 -0.64 7.08 -8.60
C HIS A 102 -0.27 7.80 -9.89
N SER A 103 0.94 8.34 -9.97
CA SER A 103 1.46 8.96 -11.18
C SER A 103 1.92 7.90 -12.20
N LEU A 104 1.82 8.24 -13.50
CA LEU A 104 2.33 7.40 -14.59
C LEU A 104 3.86 7.44 -14.69
N ASN A 105 4.41 8.64 -14.71
CA ASN A 105 5.80 8.87 -15.11
C ASN A 105 6.45 10.09 -14.44
N VAL A 106 5.77 10.71 -13.49
CA VAL A 106 6.31 11.82 -12.71
C VAL A 106 6.52 11.36 -11.27
N ALA A 107 7.78 11.35 -10.83
CA ALA A 107 8.13 11.02 -9.47
C ALA A 107 7.79 12.17 -8.52
N SER A 108 7.49 11.83 -7.27
CA SER A 108 7.45 12.79 -6.18
C SER A 108 8.87 13.15 -5.71
N PHE A 109 9.01 14.25 -4.99
CA PHE A 109 10.31 14.64 -4.38
C PHE A 109 10.62 13.76 -3.17
N ARG A 110 9.59 13.33 -2.44
CA ARG A 110 9.67 12.42 -1.30
C ARG A 110 8.66 11.30 -1.46
N SER A 111 9.05 10.07 -1.15
CA SER A 111 8.13 8.93 -1.12
C SER A 111 7.18 9.05 0.07
N SER A 112 5.88 8.88 -0.19
CA SER A 112 4.81 8.86 0.80
C SER A 112 3.61 8.09 0.26
N ILE A 113 2.90 7.43 1.16
CA ILE A 113 1.58 6.87 0.91
C ILE A 113 0.58 7.72 1.70
N SER A 114 -0.10 8.62 1.00
CA SER A 114 -1.16 9.41 1.62
C SER A 114 -2.44 8.60 1.68
N VAL A 115 -3.06 8.51 2.85
CA VAL A 115 -4.29 7.72 3.08
C VAL A 115 -5.45 8.66 3.41
N ALA A 116 -6.58 8.47 2.77
CA ALA A 116 -7.81 9.20 3.07
C ALA A 116 -8.99 8.26 3.26
N PHE A 117 -9.69 8.41 4.37
CA PHE A 117 -11.02 7.85 4.58
C PHE A 117 -12.07 8.92 4.28
N LEU A 118 -12.91 8.66 3.30
CA LEU A 118 -13.96 9.58 2.90
C LEU A 118 -15.09 9.59 3.94
N GLU A 119 -15.73 10.74 4.17
CA GLU A 119 -16.89 10.82 5.06
C GLU A 119 -18.00 9.88 4.58
N LYS A 120 -18.26 9.85 3.28
CA LYS A 120 -19.21 8.94 2.60
C LYS A 120 -18.51 8.27 1.43
N PRO A 121 -18.84 7.01 1.11
CA PRO A 121 -18.38 6.41 -0.13
C PRO A 121 -18.81 7.23 -1.35
N ILE A 122 -17.92 7.37 -2.32
CA ILE A 122 -18.18 8.06 -3.58
C ILE A 122 -18.04 7.12 -4.77
N LYS A 123 -18.77 7.39 -5.85
CA LYS A 123 -18.63 6.64 -7.10
C LYS A 123 -17.27 6.88 -7.72
N TRP A 124 -16.51 5.80 -7.95
CA TRP A 124 -15.16 5.82 -8.49
C TRP A 124 -15.00 4.71 -9.55
N GLY A 125 -15.19 5.06 -10.81
CA GLY A 125 -15.27 4.06 -11.88
C GLY A 125 -16.44 3.10 -11.69
N GLU A 126 -16.15 1.80 -11.58
CA GLU A 126 -17.18 0.77 -11.36
C GLU A 126 -17.57 0.58 -9.90
N PHE A 127 -16.73 1.00 -8.96
CA PHE A 127 -16.92 0.75 -7.54
C PHE A 127 -17.32 2.00 -6.75
N GLU A 128 -17.81 1.80 -5.53
CA GLU A 128 -17.90 2.82 -4.51
C GLU A 128 -16.66 2.75 -3.62
N VAL A 129 -16.02 3.89 -3.38
CA VAL A 129 -14.74 3.98 -2.66
C VAL A 129 -14.93 4.71 -1.35
N LYS A 130 -14.45 4.11 -0.27
CA LYS A 130 -14.42 4.65 1.09
C LYS A 130 -13.00 5.04 1.51
N MET A 131 -11.99 4.33 1.04
CA MET A 131 -10.59 4.57 1.36
C MET A 131 -9.77 4.82 0.08
N VAL A 132 -8.91 5.81 0.14
CA VAL A 132 -7.99 6.16 -0.96
C VAL A 132 -6.55 6.11 -0.45
N MET A 133 -5.68 5.43 -1.18
CA MET A 133 -4.24 5.37 -0.93
C MET A 133 -3.51 6.00 -2.11
N LEU A 134 -3.16 7.28 -2.03
CA LEU A 134 -2.39 7.98 -3.06
C LEU A 134 -0.91 7.64 -2.92
N LEU A 135 -0.32 7.04 -3.97
CA LEU A 135 1.09 6.67 -3.99
C LEU A 135 1.93 7.79 -4.61
N ALA A 136 2.67 8.49 -3.78
CA ALA A 136 3.69 9.44 -4.18
C ALA A 136 5.07 8.77 -4.03
N ILE A 137 5.64 8.29 -5.12
CA ILE A 137 6.87 7.49 -5.10
C ILE A 137 8.00 8.26 -5.80
N ASN A 138 9.13 8.38 -5.09
CA ASN A 138 10.36 8.96 -5.60
C ASN A 138 11.04 7.99 -6.60
N GLU A 139 11.84 8.53 -7.53
CA GLU A 139 12.59 7.76 -8.54
C GLU A 139 13.46 6.62 -7.94
N VAL A 140 14.04 6.86 -6.76
CA VAL A 140 14.90 5.88 -6.08
C VAL A 140 14.11 4.65 -5.58
N TYR A 141 12.81 4.80 -5.38
CA TYR A 141 11.92 3.77 -4.81
C TYR A 141 10.95 3.18 -5.83
N LYS A 142 11.28 3.18 -7.13
CA LYS A 142 10.39 2.64 -8.18
C LYS A 142 9.98 1.19 -7.92
N ASP A 143 10.90 0.38 -7.42
CA ASP A 143 10.62 -1.03 -7.10
C ASP A 143 9.63 -1.19 -5.95
N THR A 144 9.50 -0.18 -5.08
CA THR A 144 8.51 -0.14 -3.99
C THR A 144 7.07 -0.19 -4.52
N LEU A 145 6.84 0.31 -5.73
CA LEU A 145 5.50 0.29 -6.34
C LEU A 145 5.05 -1.15 -6.66
N VAL A 146 5.94 -1.97 -7.21
CA VAL A 146 5.66 -3.38 -7.49
C VAL A 146 5.40 -4.13 -6.18
N MET A 147 6.27 -3.93 -5.19
CA MET A 147 6.16 -4.53 -3.87
C MET A 147 4.86 -4.10 -3.15
N PHE A 148 4.45 -2.85 -3.31
CA PHE A 148 3.18 -2.35 -2.77
C PHE A 148 1.98 -3.10 -3.36
N PHE A 149 1.94 -3.31 -4.67
CA PHE A 149 0.84 -4.03 -5.30
C PHE A 149 0.84 -5.53 -4.94
N ASP A 150 2.00 -6.15 -4.75
CA ASP A 150 2.12 -7.53 -4.26
C ASP A 150 1.58 -7.64 -2.83
N TRP A 151 1.95 -6.70 -1.95
CA TRP A 151 1.42 -6.60 -0.60
C TRP A 151 -0.09 -6.37 -0.59
N LEU A 152 -0.58 -5.42 -1.38
CA LEU A 152 -2.00 -5.13 -1.50
C LEU A 152 -2.78 -6.35 -1.97
N SER A 153 -2.27 -7.10 -2.97
CA SER A 153 -2.87 -8.34 -3.42
C SER A 153 -2.96 -9.37 -2.31
N SER A 154 -1.94 -9.47 -1.45
CA SER A 154 -1.96 -10.38 -0.30
C SER A 154 -3.00 -9.98 0.75
N MET A 155 -3.20 -8.68 0.96
CA MET A 155 -4.21 -8.13 1.87
C MET A 155 -5.63 -8.38 1.36
N ILE A 156 -5.87 -8.15 0.07
CA ILE A 156 -7.18 -8.39 -0.57
C ILE A 156 -7.59 -9.87 -0.48
N ASN A 157 -6.64 -10.79 -0.56
CA ASN A 157 -6.91 -12.22 -0.41
C ASN A 157 -7.35 -12.61 1.01
N ASN A 158 -7.13 -11.74 2.01
CA ASN A 158 -7.67 -11.86 3.35
C ASN A 158 -8.80 -10.83 3.56
N ALA A 159 -9.98 -11.09 3.00
CA ALA A 159 -11.10 -10.15 2.98
C ALA A 159 -11.48 -9.64 4.38
N ASN A 160 -11.45 -10.48 5.40
CA ASN A 160 -11.79 -10.07 6.78
C ASN A 160 -10.79 -9.06 7.34
N HIS A 161 -9.50 -9.27 7.09
CA HIS A 161 -8.45 -8.35 7.50
C HIS A 161 -8.59 -7.00 6.77
N PHE A 162 -8.86 -7.04 5.46
CA PHE A 162 -9.02 -5.84 4.66
C PHE A 162 -10.26 -5.03 5.08
N VAL A 163 -11.39 -5.69 5.35
CA VAL A 163 -12.60 -5.03 5.90
C VAL A 163 -12.30 -4.37 7.24
N ALA A 164 -11.60 -5.08 8.15
CA ALA A 164 -11.19 -4.50 9.42
C ALA A 164 -10.32 -3.25 9.25
N LEU A 165 -9.43 -3.23 8.25
CA LEU A 165 -8.61 -2.07 7.91
C LEU A 165 -9.47 -0.87 7.51
N LEU A 166 -10.51 -1.08 6.69
CA LEU A 166 -11.44 -0.05 6.25
C LEU A 166 -12.28 0.58 7.38
N GLU A 167 -12.41 -0.10 8.52
CA GLU A 167 -13.13 0.36 9.69
C GLU A 167 -12.26 1.16 10.68
N SER A 168 -11.00 1.44 10.32
CA SER A 168 -10.09 2.19 11.20
C SER A 168 -10.59 3.61 11.45
N GLN A 169 -10.54 4.02 12.72
CA GLN A 169 -11.01 5.32 13.19
C GLN A 169 -9.86 6.26 13.58
N SER A 170 -8.62 5.79 13.55
CA SER A 170 -7.43 6.59 13.80
C SER A 170 -6.24 6.08 12.99
N TYR A 171 -5.19 6.93 12.92
CA TYR A 171 -3.93 6.56 12.30
C TYR A 171 -3.30 5.34 13.01
N GLU A 172 -3.26 5.35 14.34
CA GLU A 172 -2.67 4.28 15.15
C GLU A 172 -3.39 2.96 14.95
N GLU A 173 -4.71 2.99 14.90
CA GLU A 173 -5.53 1.81 14.63
C GLU A 173 -5.27 1.26 13.23
N PHE A 174 -5.18 2.14 12.22
CA PHE A 174 -4.88 1.76 10.84
C PHE A 174 -3.51 1.09 10.74
N ILE A 175 -2.47 1.69 11.32
CA ILE A 175 -1.10 1.13 11.34
C ILE A 175 -1.06 -0.21 12.08
N SER A 176 -1.72 -0.31 13.23
CA SER A 176 -1.81 -1.58 13.98
C SER A 176 -2.38 -2.71 13.13
N LYS A 177 -3.45 -2.44 12.38
CA LYS A 177 -4.10 -3.42 11.49
C LYS A 177 -3.25 -3.78 10.27
N ILE A 178 -2.39 -2.89 9.79
CA ILE A 178 -1.42 -3.22 8.73
C ILE A 178 -0.37 -4.21 9.23
N ILE A 179 0.04 -4.09 10.50
CA ILE A 179 1.08 -4.91 11.10
C ILE A 179 0.59 -6.36 11.33
N GLU A 180 -0.67 -6.55 11.68
CA GLU A 180 -1.29 -7.86 11.89
C GLU A 180 -1.32 -8.71 10.59
#